data_1d4488df2ece29bebc06a6bdd2250992
#
_entry.id   1d4488df2ece29bebc06a6bdd2250992
#
_cell.length_a   1.000
_cell.length_b   1.000
_cell.length_c   1.000
_cell.angle_alpha   90.00
_cell.angle_beta   90.00
_cell.angle_gamma   90.00
#
_symmetry.space_group_name_H-M   'P 1'
#
loop_
_entity.id
_entity.type
_entity.pdbx_description
1 polymer ?
#
loop_
_entity_poly.entity_id
_entity_poly.type
_entity_poly.pdbx_seq_one_letter_code
_entity_poly.pdbx_strand_id
1 'polypeptide(L)'
;PNARGSVLQLLREAKAAGKTVFFSSHVLSEVEEVSERVIILRQGRLAETVRMADVRHQHRIRAKLTGPFSPPQGALAGDLHIEHDPNGLMTIQTGGPLEPLLGWLARQPLEELRIEPLGLKAVYQRHHGSA
;
A
#
# COMPACT_ATOMS: atom_id res chain seq x y z
N PRO A 1 13.67 23.94 10.13
CA PRO A 1 13.34 22.73 9.42
C PRO A 1 12.21 21.94 10.05
N ASN A 2 11.73 22.41 11.16
CA ASN A 2 10.83 21.56 11.93
C ASN A 2 9.43 22.10 12.09
N ALA A 3 9.04 23.12 11.31
CA ALA A 3 7.67 23.60 11.32
C ALA A 3 6.69 22.46 10.97
N ARG A 4 7.05 21.65 9.96
CA ARG A 4 6.25 20.50 9.55
C ARG A 4 6.21 19.43 10.65
N GLY A 5 7.35 19.12 11.24
CA GLY A 5 7.42 18.16 12.34
C GLY A 5 6.66 18.62 13.56
N SER A 6 6.67 19.92 13.84
CA SER A 6 5.91 20.50 14.96
C SER A 6 4.41 20.41 14.72
N VAL A 7 3.95 20.64 13.50
CA VAL A 7 2.53 20.52 13.16
C VAL A 7 2.07 19.05 13.33
N LEU A 8 2.85 18.12 12.82
CA LEU A 8 2.50 16.69 12.98
C LEU A 8 2.45 16.27 14.44
N GLN A 9 3.37 16.78 15.25
CA GLN A 9 3.37 16.48 16.68
C GLN A 9 2.13 17.05 17.38
N LEU A 10 1.72 18.26 17.02
CA LEU A 10 0.48 18.84 17.56
C LEU A 10 -0.74 18.02 17.18
N LEU A 11 -0.80 17.52 15.96
CA LEU A 11 -1.88 16.66 15.51
C LEU A 11 -1.92 15.37 16.32
N ARG A 12 -0.78 14.75 16.56
CA ARG A 12 -0.69 13.54 17.37
C ARG A 12 -1.16 13.77 18.79
N GLU A 13 -0.76 14.89 19.39
CA GLU A 13 -1.15 15.24 20.74
C GLU A 13 -2.65 15.46 20.86
N ALA A 14 -3.24 16.19 19.90
CA ALA A 14 -4.67 16.41 19.88
C ALA A 14 -5.45 15.10 19.75
N LYS A 15 -4.97 14.20 18.92
CA LYS A 15 -5.56 12.87 18.74
C LYS A 15 -5.46 12.03 20.01
N ALA A 16 -4.31 12.05 20.67
CA ALA A 16 -4.09 11.33 21.91
C ALA A 16 -4.99 11.87 23.04
N ALA A 17 -5.36 13.14 22.99
CA ALA A 17 -6.27 13.76 23.93
C ALA A 17 -7.75 13.47 23.64
N GLY A 18 -8.04 12.62 22.66
CA GLY A 18 -9.40 12.23 22.30
C GLY A 18 -10.12 13.19 21.37
N LYS A 19 -9.40 14.13 20.78
CA LYS A 19 -10.01 15.07 19.86
C LYS A 19 -10.07 14.50 18.43
N THR A 20 -11.12 14.88 17.70
CA THR A 20 -11.21 14.61 16.29
C THR A 20 -10.48 15.72 15.54
N VAL A 21 -9.51 15.33 14.70
CA VAL A 21 -8.71 16.27 13.94
C VAL A 21 -8.97 16.08 12.46
N PHE A 22 -9.24 17.16 11.78
CA PHE A 22 -9.44 17.19 10.34
C PHE A 22 -8.43 18.13 9.70
N PHE A 23 -7.69 17.65 8.72
CA PHE A 23 -6.73 18.48 8.01
C PHE A 23 -6.60 18.05 6.57
N SER A 24 -6.04 18.91 5.73
CA SER A 24 -5.76 18.58 4.35
C SER A 24 -4.27 18.72 4.07
N SER A 25 -3.77 17.88 3.19
CA SER A 25 -2.38 17.89 2.78
C SER A 25 -2.25 17.27 1.40
N HIS A 26 -1.25 17.71 0.65
CA HIS A 26 -0.85 17.05 -0.59
C HIS A 26 0.45 16.26 -0.41
N VAL A 27 0.95 16.18 0.81
CA VAL A 27 2.12 15.38 1.14
C VAL A 27 1.64 14.05 1.71
N LEU A 28 1.61 13.02 0.87
CA LEU A 28 1.01 11.74 1.20
C LEU A 28 1.68 11.05 2.40
N SER A 29 3.00 11.19 2.53
CA SER A 29 3.72 10.59 3.66
C SER A 29 3.26 11.14 5.01
N GLU A 30 2.95 12.44 5.08
CA GLU A 30 2.42 13.03 6.31
C GLU A 30 1.04 12.52 6.64
N VAL A 31 0.20 12.42 5.62
CA VAL A 31 -1.16 11.89 5.77
C VAL A 31 -1.12 10.46 6.29
N GLU A 32 -0.27 9.63 5.72
CA GLU A 32 -0.10 8.24 6.16
C GLU A 32 0.34 8.14 7.61
N GLU A 33 1.22 9.05 8.03
CA GLU A 33 1.81 9.01 9.35
C GLU A 33 0.82 9.30 10.47
N VAL A 34 -0.09 10.25 10.26
CA VAL A 34 -0.94 10.76 11.36
C VAL A 34 -2.41 10.44 11.20
N SER A 35 -2.87 10.01 10.05
CA SER A 35 -4.29 9.85 9.77
C SER A 35 -4.78 8.43 10.02
N GLU A 36 -6.02 8.31 10.48
CA GLU A 36 -6.72 7.04 10.58
C GLU A 36 -7.60 6.79 9.37
N ARG A 37 -8.19 7.85 8.84
CA ARG A 37 -9.02 7.81 7.63
C ARG A 37 -8.60 8.93 6.69
N VAL A 38 -8.67 8.65 5.42
CA VAL A 38 -8.32 9.60 4.38
C VAL A 38 -9.48 9.70 3.40
N ILE A 39 -9.85 10.92 3.08
CA ILE A 39 -10.85 11.20 2.07
C ILE A 39 -10.13 11.68 0.83
N ILE A 40 -10.36 11.01 -0.29
CA ILE A 40 -9.78 11.39 -1.56
C ILE A 40 -10.83 12.10 -2.38
N LEU A 41 -10.51 13.33 -2.80
CA LEU A 41 -11.40 14.14 -3.63
C LEU A 41 -10.87 14.18 -5.06
N ARG A 42 -11.78 14.18 -5.99
CA ARG A 42 -11.45 14.35 -7.40
C ARG A 42 -12.51 15.24 -8.03
N GLN A 43 -12.08 16.36 -8.63
CA GLN A 43 -12.98 17.29 -9.29
C GLN A 43 -14.12 17.75 -8.39
N GLY A 44 -13.80 18.02 -7.11
CA GLY A 44 -14.78 18.48 -6.15
C GLY A 44 -15.73 17.42 -5.61
N ARG A 45 -15.51 16.16 -5.92
CA ARG A 45 -16.36 15.07 -5.49
C ARG A 45 -15.57 14.05 -4.67
N LEU A 46 -16.28 13.40 -3.76
CA LEU A 46 -15.70 12.31 -2.98
C LEU A 46 -15.42 11.12 -3.91
N ALA A 47 -14.15 10.79 -4.09
CA ALA A 47 -13.76 9.63 -4.90
C ALA A 47 -13.68 8.37 -4.06
N GLU A 48 -13.10 8.46 -2.87
CA GLU A 48 -12.95 7.30 -2.00
C GLU A 48 -12.69 7.74 -0.57
N THR A 49 -13.18 6.94 0.38
CA THR A 49 -12.81 7.04 1.79
C THR A 49 -11.94 5.83 2.12
N VAL A 50 -10.75 6.06 2.64
CA VAL A 50 -9.76 5.02 2.88
C VAL A 50 -9.46 4.96 4.37
N ARG A 51 -9.49 3.74 4.92
CA ARG A 51 -9.02 3.50 6.28
C ARG A 51 -7.55 3.11 6.21
N MET A 52 -6.71 3.86 6.94
CA MET A 52 -5.27 3.61 6.89
C MET A 52 -4.90 2.22 7.42
N ALA A 53 -5.67 1.65 8.34
CA ALA A 53 -5.46 0.29 8.79
C ALA A 53 -5.48 -0.71 7.63
N ASP A 54 -6.39 -0.50 6.67
CA ASP A 54 -6.50 -1.38 5.51
C ASP A 54 -5.33 -1.21 4.55
N VAL A 55 -4.88 0.04 4.38
CA VAL A 55 -3.76 0.34 3.48
C VAL A 55 -2.45 -0.24 4.00
N ARG A 56 -2.24 -0.22 5.31
CA ARG A 56 -0.99 -0.71 5.92
C ARG A 56 -0.77 -2.20 5.74
N HIS A 57 -1.82 -2.95 5.43
CA HIS A 57 -1.71 -4.39 5.20
C HIS A 57 -1.46 -4.75 3.74
N GLN A 58 -1.41 -3.77 2.85
CA GLN A 58 -1.20 -4.03 1.43
C GLN A 58 0.27 -3.94 1.06
N HIS A 59 0.72 -4.91 0.29
CA HIS A 59 2.11 -5.00 -0.13
C HIS A 59 2.22 -5.25 -1.62
N ARG A 60 3.31 -4.79 -2.19
CA ARG A 60 3.70 -5.10 -3.56
C ARG A 60 5.00 -5.89 -3.51
N ILE A 61 5.02 -6.98 -4.24
CA ILE A 61 6.19 -7.84 -4.34
C ILE A 61 6.64 -7.83 -5.79
N ARG A 62 7.92 -7.57 -6.00
CA ARG A 62 8.53 -7.65 -7.32
C ARG A 62 9.65 -8.64 -7.28
N ALA A 63 9.69 -9.49 -8.29
CA ALA A 63 10.73 -10.48 -8.39
C ALA A 63 10.97 -10.82 -9.85
N LYS A 64 12.18 -11.29 -10.14
CA LYS A 64 12.51 -11.77 -11.48
C LYS A 64 12.43 -13.27 -11.47
N LEU A 65 11.65 -13.83 -12.39
CA LEU A 65 11.55 -15.28 -12.56
C LEU A 65 12.74 -15.80 -13.33
N THR A 66 13.35 -16.85 -12.83
CA THR A 66 14.47 -17.53 -13.49
C THR A 66 14.04 -18.82 -14.16
N GLY A 67 12.75 -19.15 -14.08
CA GLY A 67 12.20 -20.36 -14.69
C GLY A 67 10.67 -20.33 -14.60
N PRO A 68 10.00 -21.41 -14.99
CA PRO A 68 8.56 -21.47 -14.91
C PRO A 68 8.09 -21.40 -13.46
N PHE A 69 7.05 -20.61 -13.18
CA PHE A 69 6.53 -20.52 -11.83
C PHE A 69 5.23 -21.33 -11.71
N SER A 70 4.96 -21.78 -10.49
CA SER A 70 3.75 -22.51 -10.17
C SER A 70 2.76 -21.58 -9.52
N PRO A 71 1.55 -21.37 -10.10
CA PRO A 71 0.58 -20.45 -9.51
C PRO A 71 0.20 -20.85 -8.09
N PRO A 72 -0.12 -19.88 -7.22
CA PRO A 72 -0.59 -20.20 -5.88
C PRO A 72 -1.95 -20.90 -5.96
N GLN A 73 -2.22 -21.76 -4.98
CA GLN A 73 -3.45 -22.54 -4.93
C GLN A 73 -4.20 -22.31 -3.62
N GLY A 74 -5.49 -22.65 -3.62
CA GLY A 74 -6.32 -22.58 -2.45
C GLY A 74 -6.67 -21.14 -2.04
N ALA A 75 -6.77 -20.92 -0.73
CA ALA A 75 -7.13 -19.62 -0.18
C ALA A 75 -6.12 -18.53 -0.56
N LEU A 76 -4.86 -18.89 -0.74
CA LEU A 76 -3.82 -17.94 -1.10
C LEU A 76 -4.08 -17.28 -2.46
N ALA A 77 -4.61 -18.03 -3.41
CA ALA A 77 -4.86 -17.53 -4.77
C ALA A 77 -5.89 -16.41 -4.82
N GLY A 78 -6.85 -16.41 -3.89
CA GLY A 78 -7.93 -15.44 -3.88
C GLY A 78 -7.53 -14.03 -3.50
N ASP A 79 -6.43 -13.89 -2.77
CA ASP A 79 -6.00 -12.60 -2.24
C ASP A 79 -4.86 -11.96 -3.03
N LEU A 80 -4.47 -12.59 -4.13
CA LEU A 80 -3.32 -12.15 -4.90
C LEU A 80 -3.73 -11.63 -6.27
N HIS A 81 -3.10 -10.54 -6.67
CA HIS A 81 -3.14 -10.05 -8.03
C HIS A 81 -1.74 -10.18 -8.60
N ILE A 82 -1.56 -11.07 -9.57
CA ILE A 82 -0.25 -11.40 -10.12
C ILE A 82 -0.17 -10.96 -11.58
N GLU A 83 0.87 -10.25 -11.91
CA GLU A 83 1.15 -9.85 -13.28
C GLU A 83 2.56 -10.29 -13.67
N HIS A 84 2.71 -10.67 -14.92
CA HIS A 84 4.00 -11.00 -15.51
C HIS A 84 4.26 -10.14 -16.71
N ASP A 85 5.50 -9.76 -16.90
CA ASP A 85 5.86 -9.20 -18.18
C ASP A 85 6.66 -10.23 -19.02
N PRO A 86 6.81 -9.96 -20.32
CA PRO A 86 7.55 -10.90 -21.19
C PRO A 86 9.03 -11.06 -20.83
N ASN A 87 9.58 -10.13 -20.04
CA ASN A 87 10.98 -10.17 -19.63
C ASN A 87 11.21 -10.97 -18.35
N GLY A 88 10.15 -11.57 -17.80
CA GLY A 88 10.26 -12.38 -16.59
C GLY A 88 10.06 -11.63 -15.29
N LEU A 89 9.72 -10.36 -15.34
CA LEU A 89 9.41 -9.60 -14.12
C LEU A 89 8.01 -9.97 -13.64
N MET A 90 7.89 -10.40 -12.41
CA MET A 90 6.63 -10.70 -11.77
C MET A 90 6.30 -9.65 -10.73
N THR A 91 5.07 -9.16 -10.74
CA THR A 91 4.58 -8.21 -9.76
C THR A 91 3.35 -8.79 -9.08
N ILE A 92 3.36 -8.81 -7.75
CA ILE A 92 2.25 -9.33 -6.95
C ILE A 92 1.76 -8.22 -6.04
N GLN A 93 0.44 -8.03 -6.00
CA GLN A 93 -0.19 -7.15 -5.02
C GLN A 93 -1.05 -8.01 -4.10
N THR A 94 -0.92 -7.79 -2.80
CA THR A 94 -1.65 -8.55 -1.80
C THR A 94 -2.12 -7.66 -0.66
N GLY A 95 -3.34 -7.90 -0.19
CA GLY A 95 -3.87 -7.30 1.03
C GLY A 95 -3.93 -8.29 2.19
N GLY A 96 -3.51 -9.52 1.97
CA GLY A 96 -3.55 -10.56 2.97
C GLY A 96 -2.26 -10.72 3.76
N PRO A 97 -2.20 -11.70 4.66
CA PRO A 97 -1.01 -11.95 5.46
C PRO A 97 0.16 -12.41 4.58
N LEU A 98 1.36 -11.94 4.92
CA LEU A 98 2.55 -12.26 4.16
C LEU A 98 3.09 -13.67 4.40
N GLU A 99 2.87 -14.22 5.59
CA GLU A 99 3.48 -15.49 5.97
C GLU A 99 3.18 -16.64 4.99
N PRO A 100 1.93 -16.94 4.64
CA PRO A 100 1.67 -18.01 3.66
C PRO A 100 2.21 -17.66 2.28
N LEU A 101 2.20 -16.39 1.92
CA LEU A 101 2.73 -15.93 0.64
C LEU A 101 4.23 -16.12 0.55
N LEU A 102 4.95 -15.82 1.63
CA LEU A 102 6.40 -16.02 1.68
C LEU A 102 6.76 -17.51 1.54
N GLY A 103 5.96 -18.39 2.13
CA GLY A 103 6.16 -19.82 1.97
C GLY A 103 6.02 -20.28 0.52
N TRP A 104 5.04 -19.74 -0.20
CA TRP A 104 4.87 -20.04 -1.61
C TRP A 104 6.02 -19.46 -2.44
N LEU A 105 6.40 -18.21 -2.17
CA LEU A 105 7.49 -17.53 -2.89
C LEU A 105 8.82 -18.28 -2.72
N ALA A 106 9.07 -18.84 -1.55
CA ALA A 106 10.31 -19.57 -1.28
C ALA A 106 10.48 -20.78 -2.19
N ARG A 107 9.40 -21.29 -2.79
CA ARG A 107 9.42 -22.44 -3.68
C ARG A 107 9.49 -22.07 -5.15
N GLN A 108 9.48 -20.77 -5.47
CA GLN A 108 9.49 -20.32 -6.84
C GLN A 108 10.93 -20.01 -7.30
N PRO A 109 11.20 -20.15 -8.62
CA PRO A 109 12.51 -19.79 -9.15
C PRO A 109 12.61 -18.27 -9.30
N LEU A 110 13.04 -17.61 -8.24
CA LEU A 110 13.08 -16.14 -8.17
C LEU A 110 14.48 -15.64 -7.89
N GLU A 111 14.77 -14.47 -8.41
CA GLU A 111 15.90 -13.65 -7.98
C GLU A 111 15.48 -12.20 -7.89
N GLU A 112 16.24 -11.40 -7.18
CA GLU A 112 15.96 -9.97 -6.99
C GLU A 112 14.60 -9.71 -6.37
N LEU A 113 14.25 -10.48 -5.34
CA LEU A 113 13.00 -10.33 -4.64
C LEU A 113 12.97 -9.02 -3.84
N ARG A 114 11.91 -8.26 -4.01
CA ARG A 114 11.70 -7.00 -3.29
C ARG A 114 10.26 -6.93 -2.79
N ILE A 115 10.09 -6.64 -1.52
CA ILE A 115 8.78 -6.49 -0.88
C ILE A 115 8.69 -5.08 -0.35
N GLU A 116 7.63 -4.37 -0.71
CA GLU A 116 7.42 -3.00 -0.26
C GLU A 116 5.95 -2.77 0.12
N PRO A 117 5.68 -1.91 1.12
CA PRO A 117 4.29 -1.54 1.41
C PRO A 117 3.73 -0.72 0.26
N LEU A 118 2.45 -0.96 -0.08
CA LEU A 118 1.80 -0.22 -1.16
C LEU A 118 1.54 1.24 -0.79
N GLY A 119 1.10 1.48 0.44
CA GLY A 119 0.88 2.82 0.93
C GLY A 119 -0.28 3.55 0.25
N LEU A 120 -0.50 4.78 0.72
CA LEU A 120 -1.58 5.63 0.24
C LEU A 120 -1.35 6.12 -1.19
N LYS A 121 -0.10 6.22 -1.62
CA LYS A 121 0.25 6.66 -2.96
C LYS A 121 -0.43 5.80 -4.03
N ALA A 122 -0.45 4.49 -3.85
CA ALA A 122 -1.08 3.59 -4.80
C ALA A 122 -2.58 3.82 -4.89
N VAL A 123 -3.24 4.06 -3.76
CA VAL A 123 -4.66 4.38 -3.72
C VAL A 123 -4.93 5.71 -4.41
N TYR A 124 -4.14 6.73 -4.08
CA TYR A 124 -4.26 8.05 -4.68
C TYR A 124 -4.11 7.98 -6.20
N GLN A 125 -3.15 7.23 -6.69
CA GLN A 125 -2.89 7.11 -8.13
C GLN A 125 -4.02 6.43 -8.88
N ARG A 126 -4.83 5.60 -8.25
CA ARG A 126 -6.02 5.03 -8.90
C ARG A 126 -7.02 6.09 -9.28
N HIS A 127 -7.09 7.20 -8.53
CA HIS A 127 -8.07 8.27 -8.76
C HIS A 127 -7.48 9.47 -9.49
N HIS A 128 -6.19 9.73 -9.32
CA HIS A 128 -5.51 10.89 -9.88
C HIS A 128 -4.36 10.48 -10.80
N GLY A 129 -4.18 9.20 -10.97
CA GLY A 129 -3.07 8.67 -11.70
C GLY A 129 -3.05 9.13 -13.13
N SER A 130 -1.86 9.25 -13.63
CA SER A 130 -1.69 9.44 -15.05
C SER A 130 -2.39 8.31 -15.77
N ALA A 131 -3.22 8.69 -16.61
CA ALA A 131 -3.82 7.72 -17.50
C ALA A 131 -2.73 6.89 -18.16
#